data_cd6b9b9550459ee742d0295113674399
#
_entry.id   cd6b9b9550459ee742d0295113674399
#
_cell.length_a   1.000
_cell.length_b   1.000
_cell.length_c   1.000
_cell.angle_alpha   90.00
_cell.angle_beta   90.00
_cell.angle_gamma   90.00
#
_symmetry.space_group_name_H-M   'P 1'
#
loop_
_entity.id
_entity.type
_entity.pdbx_description
1 polymer ?
#
loop_
_entity_poly.entity_id
_entity_poly.type
_entity_poly.pdbx_seq_one_letter_code
_entity_poly.pdbx_strand_id
1 'polypeptide(L)'
;QEGVALGEIKIIEYKKPLLDQDNLSGETKTAEEIVALPTRNVSSVASTTAGIYQKDEGDAVNMRGSRENATAYYVDGIKVRGAIGVPTSGIEQITVVTGGLPAQYGDATGGIIAVTTKGPSNKFFGGVEIESSSLFDKYNYNLVGFGLSGPIIKKRNSDGTKGSSILGYFLSGEFRDVDDTDPSAIGRWKVKDDVLKGLQQTPFQIAPNANAGFLSTSDFLTEDDFENVQARLNSNDKRFNISGKLDFKPTNTTFLSLGGAFYTRTSRDFSGWRSMFSSANNRESSQTTYRLFGKLTQKFGSEESNEENSSAAIKNAFFTIQGDYTHNRYTFVDADHQYDLFKYGYVGEFNTYKQNIYSKNNNNFDWFCNLIKEFNKTPNQWVEITTTIYEKGLSCLDLIY
;
A
#
# COMPACT_ATOMS: atom_id res chain seq x y z
N GLN A 1 -50.34 -25.17 -36.42
CA GLN A 1 -49.25 -24.25 -36.08
C GLN A 1 -48.35 -24.94 -35.04
N GLU A 2 -47.24 -25.50 -35.49
CA GLU A 2 -46.24 -26.08 -34.61
C GLU A 2 -45.47 -24.93 -33.96
N GLY A 3 -45.55 -24.85 -32.60
CA GLY A 3 -44.76 -23.91 -31.81
C GLY A 3 -43.29 -24.34 -31.79
N VAL A 4 -42.40 -23.49 -32.30
CA VAL A 4 -40.98 -23.67 -32.16
C VAL A 4 -40.64 -23.52 -30.69
N ALA A 5 -40.27 -24.61 -30.02
CA ALA A 5 -39.70 -24.59 -28.66
C ALA A 5 -38.33 -23.92 -28.73
N LEU A 6 -38.25 -22.70 -28.28
CA LEU A 6 -36.98 -22.04 -28.05
C LEU A 6 -36.23 -22.81 -26.96
N GLY A 7 -35.10 -23.43 -27.32
CA GLY A 7 -34.25 -24.13 -26.35
C GLY A 7 -33.84 -23.20 -25.23
N GLU A 8 -34.02 -23.66 -24.03
CA GLU A 8 -33.62 -22.97 -22.80
C GLU A 8 -32.11 -22.69 -22.85
N ILE A 9 -31.73 -21.41 -22.95
CA ILE A 9 -30.34 -20.98 -22.83
C ILE A 9 -30.00 -21.09 -21.36
N LYS A 10 -29.44 -22.24 -20.96
CA LYS A 10 -28.78 -22.36 -19.64
C LYS A 10 -27.52 -21.49 -19.67
N ILE A 11 -27.63 -20.29 -19.15
CA ILE A 11 -26.46 -19.48 -18.79
C ILE A 11 -25.88 -20.15 -17.54
N ILE A 12 -24.87 -21.01 -17.73
CA ILE A 12 -24.06 -21.51 -16.62
C ILE A 12 -23.03 -20.42 -16.32
N GLU A 13 -23.49 -19.34 -15.74
CA GLU A 13 -22.66 -18.39 -15.06
C GLU A 13 -22.48 -18.92 -13.63
N TYR A 14 -21.28 -19.22 -13.23
CA TYR A 14 -20.94 -19.56 -11.85
C TYR A 14 -21.02 -18.29 -11.00
N LYS A 15 -22.20 -17.73 -10.85
CA LYS A 15 -22.50 -16.80 -9.76
C LYS A 15 -22.62 -17.69 -8.52
N LYS A 16 -21.61 -17.65 -7.66
CA LYS A 16 -21.81 -18.12 -6.29
C LYS A 16 -23.08 -17.45 -5.78
N PRO A 17 -24.04 -18.19 -5.20
CA PRO A 17 -25.23 -17.58 -4.69
C PRO A 17 -24.86 -16.45 -3.74
N LEU A 18 -25.52 -15.31 -3.84
CA LEU A 18 -25.38 -14.13 -2.95
C LEU A 18 -25.52 -14.50 -1.47
N LEU A 19 -26.18 -15.61 -1.20
CA LEU A 19 -26.32 -16.24 0.12
C LEU A 19 -25.64 -17.60 0.03
N ASP A 20 -24.42 -17.68 0.54
CA ASP A 20 -23.79 -18.95 0.83
C ASP A 20 -24.53 -19.56 2.03
N GLN A 21 -25.30 -20.63 1.81
CA GLN A 21 -26.10 -21.27 2.86
C GLN A 21 -25.22 -21.84 3.99
N ASP A 22 -23.93 -22.04 3.72
CA ASP A 22 -22.96 -22.53 4.69
C ASP A 22 -22.35 -21.39 5.54
N ASN A 23 -22.55 -20.11 5.15
CA ASN A 23 -22.01 -18.94 5.85
C ASN A 23 -23.14 -18.06 6.41
N LEU A 24 -23.64 -18.41 7.58
CA LEU A 24 -24.72 -17.68 8.27
C LEU A 24 -24.37 -16.24 8.71
N SER A 25 -23.09 -15.81 8.59
CA SER A 25 -22.60 -14.50 9.05
C SER A 25 -21.67 -13.86 8.04
N GLY A 26 -22.09 -13.72 6.79
CA GLY A 26 -21.30 -13.11 5.74
C GLY A 26 -22.09 -12.22 4.82
N GLU A 27 -21.41 -11.34 4.09
CA GLU A 27 -21.99 -10.49 3.05
C GLU A 27 -21.10 -10.56 1.82
N THR A 28 -21.71 -10.60 0.63
CA THR A 28 -20.98 -10.57 -0.65
C THR A 28 -21.38 -9.30 -1.39
N LYS A 29 -20.38 -8.50 -1.77
CA LYS A 29 -20.52 -7.34 -2.64
C LYS A 29 -20.13 -7.72 -4.07
N THR A 30 -21.00 -7.44 -5.01
CA THR A 30 -20.77 -7.68 -6.45
C THR A 30 -19.92 -6.56 -7.07
N ALA A 31 -19.42 -6.80 -8.28
CA ALA A 31 -18.64 -5.79 -9.03
C ALA A 31 -19.42 -4.47 -9.22
N GLU A 32 -20.73 -4.56 -9.50
CA GLU A 32 -21.60 -3.40 -9.69
C GLU A 32 -21.75 -2.59 -8.39
N GLU A 33 -21.94 -3.27 -7.26
CA GLU A 33 -22.02 -2.63 -5.95
C GLU A 33 -20.69 -1.98 -5.56
N ILE A 34 -19.57 -2.65 -5.83
CA ILE A 34 -18.22 -2.12 -5.54
C ILE A 34 -17.95 -0.84 -6.33
N VAL A 35 -18.31 -0.81 -7.62
CA VAL A 35 -18.15 0.38 -8.47
C VAL A 35 -19.03 1.55 -8.00
N ALA A 36 -20.20 1.26 -7.40
CA ALA A 36 -21.09 2.30 -6.87
C ALA A 36 -20.61 2.91 -5.54
N LEU A 37 -19.66 2.28 -4.85
CA LEU A 37 -19.09 2.80 -3.60
C LEU A 37 -18.05 3.92 -3.87
N PRO A 38 -17.95 4.92 -2.98
CA PRO A 38 -16.98 6.01 -3.12
C PRO A 38 -15.56 5.60 -2.74
N THR A 39 -15.29 4.32 -2.57
CA THR A 39 -13.98 3.79 -2.19
C THR A 39 -13.53 2.69 -3.13
N ARG A 40 -12.21 2.62 -3.37
CA ARG A 40 -11.55 1.59 -4.17
C ARG A 40 -10.74 0.60 -3.34
N ASN A 41 -10.69 0.80 -2.04
CA ASN A 41 -9.93 -0.06 -1.16
C ASN A 41 -10.76 -1.26 -0.72
N VAL A 42 -10.24 -2.48 -0.88
CA VAL A 42 -10.93 -3.73 -0.51
C VAL A 42 -11.31 -3.75 0.97
N SER A 43 -10.44 -3.24 1.87
CA SER A 43 -10.77 -3.15 3.29
C SER A 43 -11.91 -2.18 3.56
N SER A 44 -11.94 -1.05 2.84
CA SER A 44 -13.00 -0.05 2.97
C SER A 44 -14.32 -0.53 2.35
N VAL A 45 -14.28 -1.30 1.25
CA VAL A 45 -15.48 -2.00 0.76
C VAL A 45 -15.99 -3.00 1.81
N ALA A 46 -15.10 -3.78 2.43
CA ALA A 46 -15.48 -4.71 3.48
C ALA A 46 -16.04 -4.02 4.72
N SER A 47 -15.59 -2.81 5.06
CA SER A 47 -16.07 -2.05 6.22
C SER A 47 -17.53 -1.58 6.09
N THR A 48 -18.11 -1.63 4.89
CA THR A 48 -19.56 -1.38 4.70
C THR A 48 -20.42 -2.53 5.20
N THR A 49 -19.81 -3.69 5.50
CA THR A 49 -20.52 -4.85 6.07
C THR A 49 -20.73 -4.68 7.57
N ALA A 50 -21.91 -5.08 8.07
CA ALA A 50 -22.24 -4.97 9.49
C ALA A 50 -21.25 -5.75 10.39
N GLY A 51 -20.81 -5.12 11.48
CA GLY A 51 -19.87 -5.71 12.45
C GLY A 51 -18.39 -5.56 12.08
N ILE A 52 -18.08 -4.74 11.08
CA ILE A 52 -16.71 -4.38 10.71
C ILE A 52 -16.47 -2.91 11.02
N TYR A 53 -15.37 -2.64 11.67
CA TYR A 53 -14.88 -1.30 11.95
C TYR A 53 -13.57 -1.04 11.23
N GLN A 54 -13.44 0.13 10.64
CA GLN A 54 -12.23 0.68 10.04
C GLN A 54 -12.04 2.08 10.58
N LYS A 55 -10.82 2.41 11.01
CA LYS A 55 -10.53 3.72 11.59
C LYS A 55 -10.50 4.81 10.52
N ASP A 56 -9.67 4.60 9.48
CA ASP A 56 -9.54 5.50 8.34
C ASP A 56 -9.56 4.69 7.04
N GLU A 57 -9.87 5.33 5.92
CA GLU A 57 -9.93 4.66 4.62
C GLU A 57 -8.57 4.03 4.27
N GLY A 58 -8.59 2.73 3.97
CA GLY A 58 -7.38 1.97 3.62
C GLY A 58 -6.67 1.32 4.79
N ASP A 59 -7.06 1.62 6.02
CA ASP A 59 -6.54 0.93 7.21
C ASP A 59 -6.99 -0.53 7.29
N ALA A 60 -6.35 -1.27 8.16
CA ALA A 60 -6.78 -2.61 8.51
C ALA A 60 -8.15 -2.58 9.18
N VAL A 61 -8.94 -3.63 8.96
CA VAL A 61 -10.29 -3.73 9.52
C VAL A 61 -10.32 -4.57 10.78
N ASN A 62 -11.25 -4.23 11.64
CA ASN A 62 -11.56 -4.88 12.89
C ASN A 62 -12.91 -5.58 12.75
N MET A 63 -12.95 -6.90 12.83
CA MET A 63 -14.20 -7.68 12.71
C MET A 63 -14.70 -8.08 14.10
N ARG A 64 -15.92 -7.65 14.46
CA ARG A 64 -16.57 -7.99 15.74
C ARG A 64 -15.68 -7.79 16.97
N GLY A 65 -14.86 -6.71 16.98
CA GLY A 65 -13.96 -6.40 18.08
C GLY A 65 -12.68 -7.25 18.13
N SER A 66 -12.37 -8.03 17.09
CA SER A 66 -11.09 -8.73 16.98
C SER A 66 -9.94 -7.73 16.76
N ARG A 67 -8.70 -8.19 16.85
CA ARG A 67 -7.54 -7.38 16.50
C ARG A 67 -7.44 -7.23 14.98
N GLU A 68 -6.87 -6.14 14.50
CA GLU A 68 -6.67 -5.86 13.07
C GLU A 68 -5.91 -6.98 12.33
N ASN A 69 -4.91 -7.58 12.99
CA ASN A 69 -4.14 -8.68 12.42
C ASN A 69 -4.83 -10.05 12.46
N ALA A 70 -6.03 -10.14 13.03
CA ALA A 70 -6.81 -11.37 13.08
C ALA A 70 -7.66 -11.60 11.82
N THR A 71 -7.81 -10.57 10.97
CA THR A 71 -8.51 -10.64 9.69
C THR A 71 -7.61 -11.26 8.62
N ALA A 72 -8.10 -12.31 7.97
CA ALA A 72 -7.38 -12.97 6.88
C ALA A 72 -7.95 -12.55 5.52
N TYR A 73 -7.06 -12.24 4.57
CA TYR A 73 -7.42 -11.89 3.20
C TYR A 73 -7.13 -13.06 2.27
N TYR A 74 -8.05 -13.31 1.33
CA TYR A 74 -7.91 -14.32 0.31
C TYR A 74 -8.18 -13.72 -1.08
N VAL A 75 -7.43 -14.14 -2.07
CA VAL A 75 -7.67 -13.81 -3.49
C VAL A 75 -7.75 -15.12 -4.26
N ASP A 76 -8.87 -15.37 -4.94
CA ASP A 76 -9.17 -16.62 -5.67
C ASP A 76 -8.94 -17.90 -4.83
N GLY A 77 -9.19 -17.82 -3.52
CA GLY A 77 -9.02 -18.90 -2.55
C GLY A 77 -7.60 -19.05 -1.99
N ILE A 78 -6.68 -18.15 -2.33
CA ILE A 78 -5.31 -18.15 -1.84
C ILE A 78 -5.16 -17.11 -0.74
N LYS A 79 -4.60 -17.50 0.41
CA LYS A 79 -4.32 -16.58 1.52
C LYS A 79 -3.28 -15.54 1.10
N VAL A 80 -3.63 -14.26 1.24
CA VAL A 80 -2.76 -13.15 0.87
C VAL A 80 -1.88 -12.75 2.05
N ARG A 81 -0.59 -12.57 1.77
CA ARG A 81 0.37 -11.92 2.67
C ARG A 81 0.87 -10.64 2.01
N GLY A 82 0.74 -9.52 2.70
CA GLY A 82 1.07 -8.19 2.14
C GLY A 82 -0.09 -7.56 1.38
N ALA A 83 0.20 -6.76 0.34
CA ALA A 83 -0.83 -6.09 -0.43
C ALA A 83 -1.70 -7.07 -1.23
N ILE A 84 -2.99 -6.77 -1.35
CA ILE A 84 -3.94 -7.57 -2.14
C ILE A 84 -3.54 -7.54 -3.62
N GLY A 85 -3.15 -6.36 -4.14
CA GLY A 85 -2.56 -6.20 -5.47
C GLY A 85 -3.51 -6.50 -6.64
N VAL A 86 -4.82 -6.43 -6.38
CA VAL A 86 -5.86 -6.59 -7.41
C VAL A 86 -6.50 -5.23 -7.66
N PRO A 87 -6.44 -4.69 -8.90
CA PRO A 87 -7.17 -3.49 -9.26
C PRO A 87 -8.68 -3.66 -9.06
N THR A 88 -9.38 -2.60 -8.69
CA THR A 88 -10.85 -2.64 -8.52
C THR A 88 -11.56 -3.13 -9.76
N SER A 89 -11.11 -2.71 -10.94
CA SER A 89 -11.63 -3.18 -12.23
C SER A 89 -11.49 -4.69 -12.45
N GLY A 90 -10.56 -5.34 -11.72
CA GLY A 90 -10.29 -6.77 -11.76
C GLY A 90 -11.13 -7.60 -10.79
N ILE A 91 -11.93 -6.97 -9.92
CA ILE A 91 -12.70 -7.66 -8.90
C ILE A 91 -14.08 -8.03 -9.45
N GLU A 92 -14.47 -9.29 -9.29
CA GLU A 92 -15.82 -9.78 -9.57
C GLU A 92 -16.71 -9.66 -8.35
N GLN A 93 -16.19 -10.05 -7.19
CA GLN A 93 -16.92 -9.94 -5.91
C GLN A 93 -15.95 -9.92 -4.73
N ILE A 94 -16.42 -9.33 -3.64
CA ILE A 94 -15.79 -9.38 -2.32
C ILE A 94 -16.76 -10.05 -1.36
N THR A 95 -16.37 -11.18 -0.79
CA THR A 95 -17.12 -11.90 0.23
C THR A 95 -16.50 -11.67 1.58
N VAL A 96 -17.27 -11.17 2.53
CA VAL A 96 -16.83 -10.94 3.90
C VAL A 96 -17.52 -11.95 4.80
N VAL A 97 -16.73 -12.69 5.58
CA VAL A 97 -17.23 -13.68 6.54
C VAL A 97 -16.81 -13.25 7.94
N THR A 98 -17.77 -12.87 8.77
CA THR A 98 -17.53 -12.32 10.11
C THR A 98 -17.68 -13.36 11.22
N GLY A 99 -18.09 -14.59 10.90
CA GLY A 99 -18.25 -15.69 11.87
C GLY A 99 -18.72 -16.98 11.20
N GLY A 100 -18.60 -18.10 11.89
CA GLY A 100 -18.93 -19.41 11.30
C GLY A 100 -17.93 -19.81 10.22
N LEU A 101 -16.62 -19.57 10.46
CA LEU A 101 -15.58 -19.80 9.45
C LEU A 101 -15.53 -21.27 9.04
N PRO A 102 -15.66 -21.60 7.73
CA PRO A 102 -15.48 -22.95 7.24
C PRO A 102 -14.07 -23.49 7.58
N ALA A 103 -13.97 -24.78 7.85
CA ALA A 103 -12.72 -25.45 8.26
C ALA A 103 -11.57 -25.32 7.24
N GLN A 104 -11.88 -25.05 5.97
CA GLN A 104 -10.89 -24.78 4.92
C GLN A 104 -10.05 -23.52 5.17
N TYR A 105 -10.54 -22.60 5.99
CA TYR A 105 -9.86 -21.37 6.35
C TYR A 105 -9.22 -21.50 7.73
N GLY A 106 -8.25 -22.36 7.86
CA GLY A 106 -7.45 -22.46 9.06
C GLY A 106 -6.76 -21.12 9.38
N ASP A 107 -6.46 -20.86 10.65
CA ASP A 107 -5.64 -19.73 11.06
C ASP A 107 -6.29 -18.32 10.83
N ALA A 108 -7.62 -18.25 10.73
CA ALA A 108 -8.38 -17.02 10.70
C ALA A 108 -9.24 -16.92 11.95
N THR A 109 -8.89 -16.04 12.89
CA THR A 109 -9.58 -15.91 14.20
C THR A 109 -10.55 -14.74 14.26
N GLY A 110 -10.36 -13.71 13.43
CA GLY A 110 -11.21 -12.52 13.42
C GLY A 110 -12.28 -12.52 12.33
N GLY A 111 -11.99 -13.12 11.18
CA GLY A 111 -12.86 -13.17 10.01
C GLY A 111 -12.06 -13.21 8.71
N ILE A 112 -12.78 -13.25 7.59
CA ILE A 112 -12.19 -13.41 6.26
C ILE A 112 -12.77 -12.38 5.31
N ILE A 113 -11.89 -11.80 4.50
CA ILE A 113 -12.22 -11.04 3.31
C ILE A 113 -11.70 -11.80 2.11
N ALA A 114 -12.61 -12.36 1.32
CA ALA A 114 -12.29 -13.14 0.13
C ALA A 114 -12.61 -12.33 -1.12
N VAL A 115 -11.59 -12.03 -1.91
CA VAL A 115 -11.70 -11.37 -3.21
C VAL A 115 -11.72 -12.43 -4.30
N THR A 116 -12.73 -12.40 -5.15
CA THR A 116 -12.77 -13.21 -6.37
C THR A 116 -12.45 -12.29 -7.54
N THR A 117 -11.44 -12.64 -8.32
CA THR A 117 -11.08 -11.87 -9.52
C THR A 117 -12.00 -12.26 -10.68
N LYS A 118 -12.22 -11.29 -11.58
CA LYS A 118 -12.95 -11.55 -12.83
C LYS A 118 -12.28 -12.66 -13.63
N GLY A 119 -13.09 -13.47 -14.25
CA GLY A 119 -12.63 -14.54 -15.14
C GLY A 119 -12.64 -14.11 -16.61
N PRO A 120 -12.04 -14.94 -17.50
CA PRO A 120 -12.10 -14.73 -18.93
C PRO A 120 -13.55 -14.76 -19.45
N SER A 121 -13.88 -13.78 -20.26
CA SER A 121 -15.17 -13.67 -20.91
C SER A 121 -15.23 -14.48 -22.22
N ASN A 122 -16.41 -14.95 -22.61
CA ASN A 122 -16.64 -15.58 -23.92
C ASN A 122 -16.63 -14.60 -25.10
N LYS A 123 -16.70 -13.29 -24.81
CA LYS A 123 -16.57 -12.20 -25.79
C LYS A 123 -15.45 -11.27 -25.36
N PHE A 124 -14.85 -10.59 -26.33
CA PHE A 124 -13.92 -9.54 -25.98
C PHE A 124 -14.64 -8.41 -25.24
N PHE A 125 -14.10 -8.04 -24.13
CA PHE A 125 -14.56 -6.96 -23.28
C PHE A 125 -13.37 -6.15 -22.80
N GLY A 126 -13.51 -4.83 -22.77
CA GLY A 126 -12.46 -3.96 -22.25
C GLY A 126 -13.04 -2.62 -21.85
N GLY A 127 -12.39 -1.99 -20.89
CA GLY A 127 -12.71 -0.67 -20.40
C GLY A 127 -11.45 0.04 -19.92
N VAL A 128 -11.49 1.36 -19.98
CA VAL A 128 -10.48 2.27 -19.42
C VAL A 128 -11.21 3.27 -18.54
N GLU A 129 -10.61 3.57 -17.42
CA GLU A 129 -11.09 4.53 -16.44
C GLU A 129 -10.01 5.57 -16.18
N ILE A 130 -10.40 6.84 -16.14
CA ILE A 130 -9.50 7.95 -15.83
C ILE A 130 -10.21 8.85 -14.83
N GLU A 131 -9.57 9.10 -13.71
CA GLU A 131 -10.02 10.05 -12.69
C GLU A 131 -8.91 11.05 -12.40
N SER A 132 -9.27 12.32 -12.24
CA SER A 132 -8.33 13.38 -11.88
C SER A 132 -9.01 14.47 -11.09
N SER A 133 -8.39 14.92 -10.00
CA SER A 133 -8.80 16.09 -9.25
C SER A 133 -7.91 17.31 -9.50
N SER A 134 -6.86 17.19 -10.30
CA SER A 134 -5.81 18.20 -10.49
C SER A 134 -6.31 19.58 -10.92
N LEU A 135 -7.51 19.65 -11.53
CA LEU A 135 -8.15 20.90 -11.94
C LEU A 135 -8.97 21.55 -10.80
N PHE A 136 -9.29 20.81 -9.76
CA PHE A 136 -10.24 21.21 -8.72
C PHE A 136 -9.60 21.42 -7.35
N ASP A 137 -8.47 20.75 -7.09
CA ASP A 137 -7.80 20.82 -5.79
C ASP A 137 -6.26 20.82 -5.90
N LYS A 138 -5.59 20.89 -4.76
CA LYS A 138 -4.13 20.87 -4.63
C LYS A 138 -3.59 19.50 -4.23
N TYR A 139 -4.45 18.48 -4.11
CA TYR A 139 -4.07 17.16 -3.65
C TYR A 139 -3.64 16.25 -4.80
N ASN A 140 -3.94 16.65 -6.04
CA ASN A 140 -3.48 16.02 -7.28
C ASN A 140 -3.78 14.52 -7.35
N TYR A 141 -5.03 14.15 -7.03
CA TYR A 141 -5.45 12.76 -7.22
C TYR A 141 -5.55 12.45 -8.71
N ASN A 142 -4.79 11.48 -9.19
CA ASN A 142 -4.83 10.99 -10.56
C ASN A 142 -4.86 9.46 -10.55
N LEU A 143 -5.79 8.89 -11.32
CA LEU A 143 -5.95 7.47 -11.47
C LEU A 143 -6.21 7.12 -12.93
N VAL A 144 -5.50 6.10 -13.40
CA VAL A 144 -5.75 5.46 -14.68
C VAL A 144 -5.89 3.96 -14.46
N GLY A 145 -7.05 3.42 -14.82
CA GLY A 145 -7.37 2.00 -14.71
C GLY A 145 -7.75 1.40 -16.06
N PHE A 146 -7.49 0.12 -16.25
CA PHE A 146 -7.98 -0.63 -17.39
C PHE A 146 -8.34 -2.07 -17.03
N GLY A 147 -9.24 -2.66 -17.81
CA GLY A 147 -9.57 -4.06 -17.73
C GLY A 147 -9.81 -4.62 -19.11
N LEU A 148 -9.25 -5.78 -19.40
CA LEU A 148 -9.37 -6.48 -20.70
C LEU A 148 -9.69 -7.96 -20.44
N SER A 149 -10.65 -8.51 -21.15
CA SER A 149 -11.02 -9.91 -21.04
C SER A 149 -11.46 -10.46 -22.40
N GLY A 150 -11.19 -11.72 -22.63
CA GLY A 150 -11.65 -12.34 -23.86
C GLY A 150 -11.16 -13.76 -24.08
N PRO A 151 -11.69 -14.44 -25.08
CA PRO A 151 -11.27 -15.74 -25.50
C PRO A 151 -10.01 -15.68 -26.37
N ILE A 152 -9.02 -16.54 -26.09
CA ILE A 152 -7.89 -16.80 -26.97
C ILE A 152 -8.25 -17.91 -27.93
N ILE A 153 -8.82 -19.02 -27.41
CA ILE A 153 -9.22 -20.20 -28.19
C ILE A 153 -10.68 -20.51 -27.83
N LYS A 154 -11.53 -20.65 -28.86
CA LYS A 154 -12.93 -21.06 -28.74
C LYS A 154 -13.14 -22.47 -29.23
N LYS A 155 -14.03 -23.21 -28.58
CA LYS A 155 -14.55 -24.48 -29.08
C LYS A 155 -15.31 -24.24 -30.39
N ARG A 156 -15.15 -25.11 -31.37
CA ARG A 156 -15.93 -25.12 -32.56
C ARG A 156 -17.02 -26.18 -32.44
N ASN A 157 -18.25 -25.78 -32.51
CA ASN A 157 -19.40 -26.69 -32.48
C ASN A 157 -19.52 -27.48 -33.80
N SER A 158 -20.28 -28.56 -33.78
CA SER A 158 -20.49 -29.43 -34.96
C SER A 158 -21.20 -28.67 -36.09
N ASP A 159 -21.95 -27.65 -35.82
CA ASP A 159 -22.63 -26.76 -36.73
C ASP A 159 -21.75 -25.64 -37.33
N GLY A 160 -20.45 -25.63 -36.94
CA GLY A 160 -19.49 -24.60 -37.37
C GLY A 160 -19.54 -23.31 -36.58
N THR A 161 -20.46 -23.17 -35.64
CA THR A 161 -20.55 -21.98 -34.76
C THR A 161 -19.44 -21.96 -33.69
N LYS A 162 -19.08 -20.76 -33.22
CA LYS A 162 -18.10 -20.62 -32.12
C LYS A 162 -18.80 -20.85 -30.79
N GLY A 163 -18.39 -21.88 -30.09
CA GLY A 163 -18.87 -22.24 -28.74
C GLY A 163 -18.17 -21.48 -27.61
N SER A 164 -18.12 -22.08 -26.44
CA SER A 164 -17.47 -21.54 -25.24
C SER A 164 -15.96 -21.40 -25.40
N SER A 165 -15.35 -20.54 -24.59
CA SER A 165 -13.90 -20.35 -24.55
C SER A 165 -13.22 -21.58 -23.93
N ILE A 166 -12.26 -22.17 -24.69
CA ILE A 166 -11.37 -23.22 -24.17
C ILE A 166 -10.20 -22.58 -23.43
N LEU A 167 -9.61 -21.52 -24.02
CA LEU A 167 -8.56 -20.71 -23.39
C LEU A 167 -8.99 -19.26 -23.46
N GLY A 168 -9.06 -18.65 -22.32
CA GLY A 168 -9.38 -17.24 -22.19
C GLY A 168 -8.41 -16.52 -21.28
N TYR A 169 -8.42 -15.20 -21.36
CA TYR A 169 -7.60 -14.33 -20.53
C TYR A 169 -8.44 -13.25 -19.88
N PHE A 170 -7.96 -12.81 -18.73
CA PHE A 170 -8.35 -11.58 -18.07
C PHE A 170 -7.08 -10.82 -17.64
N LEU A 171 -7.06 -9.52 -17.87
CA LEU A 171 -5.97 -8.61 -17.48
C LEU A 171 -6.57 -7.32 -16.98
N SER A 172 -6.11 -6.85 -15.82
CA SER A 172 -6.47 -5.54 -15.28
C SER A 172 -5.25 -4.83 -14.74
N GLY A 173 -5.25 -3.51 -14.83
CA GLY A 173 -4.18 -2.68 -14.31
C GLY A 173 -4.71 -1.35 -13.79
N GLU A 174 -4.01 -0.77 -12.84
CA GLU A 174 -4.34 0.51 -12.23
C GLU A 174 -3.05 1.23 -11.83
N PHE A 175 -2.97 2.48 -12.20
CA PHE A 175 -1.96 3.42 -11.72
C PHE A 175 -2.64 4.56 -10.97
N ARG A 176 -2.16 4.88 -9.77
CA ARG A 176 -2.64 5.99 -8.96
C ARG A 176 -1.47 6.83 -8.48
N ASP A 177 -1.60 8.15 -8.60
CA ASP A 177 -0.66 9.15 -8.09
C ASP A 177 -1.44 10.21 -7.32
N VAL A 178 -1.05 10.47 -6.08
CA VAL A 178 -1.70 11.44 -5.18
C VAL A 178 -0.62 12.18 -4.42
N ASP A 179 -0.66 13.51 -4.42
CA ASP A 179 0.33 14.32 -3.69
C ASP A 179 0.05 14.36 -2.20
N ASP A 180 -1.22 14.37 -1.79
CA ASP A 180 -1.64 14.35 -0.39
C ASP A 180 -2.83 13.41 -0.17
N THR A 181 -2.60 12.31 0.55
CA THR A 181 -3.63 11.31 0.84
C THR A 181 -4.47 11.61 2.08
N ASP A 182 -4.15 12.66 2.84
CA ASP A 182 -4.82 13.02 4.09
C ASP A 182 -4.98 14.55 4.15
N PRO A 183 -5.85 15.12 3.28
CA PRO A 183 -6.05 16.55 3.16
C PRO A 183 -6.61 17.15 4.44
N SER A 184 -6.14 18.36 4.78
CA SER A 184 -6.59 19.10 5.95
C SER A 184 -7.49 20.27 5.54
N ALA A 185 -8.65 20.39 6.16
CA ALA A 185 -9.57 21.51 5.92
C ALA A 185 -8.96 22.89 6.27
N ILE A 186 -8.02 22.94 7.21
CA ILE A 186 -7.35 24.17 7.65
C ILE A 186 -5.95 24.35 7.07
N GLY A 187 -5.52 23.42 6.18
CA GLY A 187 -4.17 23.43 5.63
C GLY A 187 -3.11 22.95 6.62
N ARG A 188 -1.85 23.19 6.27
CA ARG A 188 -0.66 22.86 7.07
C ARG A 188 0.30 24.03 7.07
N TRP A 189 0.99 24.22 8.18
CA TRP A 189 1.98 25.26 8.31
C TRP A 189 3.37 24.77 7.92
N LYS A 190 4.10 25.54 7.16
CA LYS A 190 5.53 25.36 6.91
C LYS A 190 6.25 26.67 7.14
N VAL A 191 7.54 26.60 7.47
CA VAL A 191 8.39 27.80 7.53
C VAL A 191 8.57 28.35 6.11
N LYS A 192 8.59 29.67 5.96
CA LYS A 192 8.84 30.34 4.68
C LYS A 192 10.25 30.01 4.18
N ASP A 193 10.42 29.90 2.87
CA ASP A 193 11.68 29.45 2.27
C ASP A 193 12.86 30.39 2.53
N ASP A 194 12.62 31.69 2.62
CA ASP A 194 13.61 32.72 2.97
C ASP A 194 14.02 32.63 4.44
N VAL A 195 13.07 32.42 5.34
CA VAL A 195 13.32 32.18 6.77
C VAL A 195 14.12 30.89 6.96
N LEU A 196 13.75 29.81 6.27
CA LEU A 196 14.48 28.55 6.32
C LEU A 196 15.95 28.71 5.89
N LYS A 197 16.20 29.44 4.81
CA LYS A 197 17.56 29.78 4.38
C LYS A 197 18.33 30.56 5.43
N GLY A 198 17.68 31.51 6.08
CA GLY A 198 18.27 32.26 7.20
C GLY A 198 18.65 31.36 8.38
N LEU A 199 17.76 30.43 8.75
CA LEU A 199 18.03 29.45 9.80
C LEU A 199 19.19 28.50 9.47
N GLN A 200 19.32 28.10 8.20
CA GLN A 200 20.43 27.27 7.75
C GLN A 200 21.78 28.00 7.79
N GLN A 201 21.78 29.31 7.53
CA GLN A 201 22.97 30.15 7.60
C GLN A 201 23.36 30.48 9.04
N THR A 202 22.38 30.73 9.90
CA THR A 202 22.60 31.14 11.30
C THR A 202 21.71 30.32 12.22
N PRO A 203 22.03 29.01 12.42
CA PRO A 203 21.16 28.11 13.20
C PRO A 203 21.16 28.43 14.70
N PHE A 204 22.19 29.10 15.18
CA PHE A 204 22.34 29.47 16.59
C PHE A 204 22.64 30.94 16.74
N GLN A 205 22.18 31.53 17.83
CA GLN A 205 22.49 32.90 18.25
C GLN A 205 22.96 32.90 19.69
N ILE A 206 23.74 33.90 20.04
CA ILE A 206 24.25 34.06 21.41
C ILE A 206 23.05 34.47 22.30
N ALA A 207 22.90 33.75 23.43
CA ALA A 207 21.87 34.09 24.38
C ALA A 207 22.06 35.54 24.94
N PRO A 208 20.99 36.29 25.20
CA PRO A 208 21.09 37.63 25.76
C PRO A 208 21.84 37.70 27.09
N ASN A 209 21.82 36.61 27.84
CA ASN A 209 22.54 36.47 29.08
C ASN A 209 23.83 35.68 28.82
N ALA A 210 24.97 36.29 29.11
CA ALA A 210 26.29 35.69 28.92
C ALA A 210 26.48 34.23 29.51
N ASN A 211 25.62 33.86 30.46
CA ASN A 211 25.65 32.54 31.12
C ASN A 211 24.78 31.49 30.44
N ALA A 212 23.99 31.81 29.43
CA ALA A 212 23.04 30.86 28.84
C ALA A 212 23.57 30.18 27.55
N GLY A 213 24.76 30.51 27.06
CA GLY A 213 25.39 29.89 25.89
C GLY A 213 24.71 30.27 24.58
N PHE A 214 24.44 29.27 23.73
CA PHE A 214 23.78 29.48 22.44
C PHE A 214 22.32 29.02 22.52
N LEU A 215 21.45 29.78 21.87
CA LEU A 215 20.04 29.47 21.68
C LEU A 215 19.81 29.11 20.21
N SER A 216 18.90 28.20 19.94
CA SER A 216 18.47 27.93 18.57
C SER A 216 17.75 29.15 17.99
N THR A 217 18.15 29.59 16.79
CA THR A 217 17.46 30.69 16.11
C THR A 217 16.00 30.36 15.83
N SER A 218 15.68 29.07 15.68
CA SER A 218 14.29 28.62 15.50
C SER A 218 13.38 28.87 16.71
N ASP A 219 13.94 29.06 17.91
CA ASP A 219 13.15 29.35 19.12
C ASP A 219 12.55 30.76 19.13
N PHE A 220 12.99 31.63 18.21
CA PHE A 220 12.54 33.01 18.08
C PHE A 220 11.57 33.21 16.90
N LEU A 221 11.18 32.17 16.22
CA LEU A 221 10.22 32.26 15.14
C LEU A 221 8.84 32.65 15.67
N THR A 222 8.14 33.43 14.89
CA THR A 222 6.77 33.90 15.13
C THR A 222 5.84 33.35 14.06
N GLU A 223 4.53 33.58 14.20
CA GLU A 223 3.54 33.21 13.20
C GLU A 223 3.85 33.79 11.81
N ASP A 224 4.43 35.01 11.77
CA ASP A 224 4.80 35.68 10.53
C ASP A 224 5.91 34.99 9.74
N ASP A 225 6.66 34.09 10.36
CA ASP A 225 7.75 33.29 9.72
C ASP A 225 7.23 32.05 9.02
N PHE A 226 5.95 31.75 9.19
CA PHE A 226 5.31 30.59 8.60
C PHE A 226 4.32 30.98 7.50
N GLU A 227 4.03 30.04 6.64
CA GLU A 227 2.95 30.11 5.66
C GLU A 227 2.07 28.88 5.70
N ASN A 228 0.78 29.08 5.42
CA ASN A 228 -0.18 27.98 5.34
C ASN A 228 -0.26 27.43 3.91
N VAL A 229 -0.10 26.14 3.76
CA VAL A 229 -0.22 25.41 2.49
C VAL A 229 -1.41 24.44 2.56
N GLN A 230 -2.19 24.34 1.50
CA GLN A 230 -3.38 23.49 1.47
C GLN A 230 -3.03 22.00 1.49
N ALA A 231 -2.01 21.61 0.73
CA ALA A 231 -1.57 20.22 0.65
C ALA A 231 -0.25 20.02 1.40
N ARG A 232 -0.06 18.85 1.98
CA ARG A 232 1.21 18.44 2.59
C ARG A 232 2.28 18.33 1.52
N LEU A 233 3.45 18.89 1.79
CA LEU A 233 4.59 18.80 0.89
C LEU A 233 5.33 17.48 1.07
N ASN A 234 5.81 16.92 -0.04
CA ASN A 234 6.60 15.68 -0.04
C ASN A 234 5.92 14.55 0.76
N SER A 235 4.63 14.33 0.50
CA SER A 235 3.79 13.27 1.11
C SER A 235 3.08 12.40 0.07
N ASN A 236 3.58 12.40 -1.16
CA ASN A 236 2.97 11.70 -2.28
C ASN A 236 2.88 10.18 -2.07
N ASP A 237 1.83 9.59 -2.65
CA ASP A 237 1.57 8.14 -2.69
C ASP A 237 1.35 7.72 -4.14
N LYS A 238 2.28 6.93 -4.67
CA LYS A 238 2.21 6.36 -6.02
C LYS A 238 2.00 4.86 -5.93
N ARG A 239 1.01 4.36 -6.66
CA ARG A 239 0.69 2.93 -6.69
C ARG A 239 0.55 2.45 -8.12
N PHE A 240 1.06 1.26 -8.37
CA PHE A 240 0.83 0.55 -9.61
C PHE A 240 0.44 -0.89 -9.29
N ASN A 241 -0.69 -1.31 -9.84
CA ASN A 241 -1.25 -2.64 -9.72
C ASN A 241 -1.45 -3.22 -11.11
N ILE A 242 -1.08 -4.46 -11.32
CA ILE A 242 -1.48 -5.22 -12.49
C ILE A 242 -1.78 -6.65 -12.06
N SER A 243 -2.87 -7.22 -12.53
CA SER A 243 -3.23 -8.61 -12.29
C SER A 243 -3.76 -9.25 -13.56
N GLY A 244 -3.47 -10.54 -13.73
CA GLY A 244 -3.91 -11.29 -14.89
C GLY A 244 -4.19 -12.75 -14.56
N LYS A 245 -5.09 -13.34 -15.34
CA LYS A 245 -5.50 -14.74 -15.23
C LYS A 245 -5.71 -15.35 -16.60
N LEU A 246 -5.24 -16.58 -16.77
CA LEU A 246 -5.49 -17.43 -17.91
C LEU A 246 -6.28 -18.66 -17.44
N ASP A 247 -7.44 -18.88 -18.01
CA ASP A 247 -8.26 -20.05 -17.74
C ASP A 247 -8.25 -20.98 -18.95
N PHE A 248 -7.85 -22.22 -18.74
CA PHE A 248 -7.82 -23.26 -19.74
C PHE A 248 -8.81 -24.37 -19.37
N LYS A 249 -9.81 -24.60 -20.21
CA LYS A 249 -10.90 -25.55 -20.04
C LYS A 249 -10.93 -26.52 -21.23
N PRO A 250 -10.00 -27.48 -21.31
CA PRO A 250 -9.94 -28.42 -22.44
C PRO A 250 -11.16 -29.34 -22.53
N THR A 251 -11.75 -29.65 -21.37
CA THR A 251 -12.96 -30.49 -21.26
C THR A 251 -13.95 -29.85 -20.28
N ASN A 252 -15.16 -30.39 -20.19
CA ASN A 252 -16.15 -29.95 -19.21
C ASN A 252 -15.79 -30.33 -17.76
N THR A 253 -14.81 -31.20 -17.58
CA THR A 253 -14.39 -31.74 -16.29
C THR A 253 -13.04 -31.24 -15.81
N THR A 254 -12.20 -30.70 -16.72
CA THR A 254 -10.84 -30.24 -16.41
C THR A 254 -10.75 -28.72 -16.51
N PHE A 255 -10.29 -28.07 -15.42
CA PHE A 255 -10.13 -26.64 -15.34
C PHE A 255 -8.74 -26.32 -14.81
N LEU A 256 -7.96 -25.57 -15.58
CA LEU A 256 -6.66 -25.06 -15.18
C LEU A 256 -6.72 -23.54 -15.20
N SER A 257 -6.43 -22.91 -14.06
CA SER A 257 -6.26 -21.47 -13.94
C SER A 257 -4.82 -21.14 -13.56
N LEU A 258 -4.20 -20.26 -14.32
CA LEU A 258 -2.88 -19.68 -14.02
C LEU A 258 -3.05 -18.18 -13.89
N GLY A 259 -2.50 -17.60 -12.86
CA GLY A 259 -2.64 -16.17 -12.66
C GLY A 259 -1.50 -15.58 -11.86
N GLY A 260 -1.51 -14.25 -11.82
CA GLY A 260 -0.55 -13.51 -11.05
C GLY A 260 -0.93 -12.05 -10.88
N ALA A 261 -0.25 -11.41 -9.93
CA ALA A 261 -0.39 -9.99 -9.65
C ALA A 261 0.98 -9.39 -9.33
N PHE A 262 1.16 -8.16 -9.76
CA PHE A 262 2.28 -7.31 -9.39
C PHE A 262 1.73 -6.03 -8.77
N TYR A 263 2.26 -5.66 -7.64
CA TYR A 263 1.91 -4.46 -6.90
C TYR A 263 3.18 -3.72 -6.51
N THR A 264 3.21 -2.42 -6.73
CA THR A 264 4.21 -1.55 -6.15
C THR A 264 3.58 -0.27 -5.63
N ARG A 265 4.07 0.17 -4.49
CA ARG A 265 3.69 1.43 -3.85
C ARG A 265 4.95 2.15 -3.42
N THR A 266 5.03 3.44 -3.71
CA THR A 266 6.04 4.34 -3.16
C THR A 266 5.31 5.50 -2.51
N SER A 267 5.58 5.75 -1.25
CA SER A 267 4.97 6.85 -0.49
C SER A 267 6.01 7.54 0.37
N ARG A 268 5.76 8.81 0.69
CA ARG A 268 6.56 9.56 1.65
C ARG A 268 5.78 9.79 2.93
N ASP A 269 6.41 9.46 4.06
CA ASP A 269 5.79 9.52 5.37
C ASP A 269 5.83 10.96 5.90
N PHE A 270 4.65 11.58 6.00
CA PHE A 270 4.52 12.91 6.56
C PHE A 270 4.69 12.88 8.09
N SER A 271 5.48 13.83 8.60
CA SER A 271 5.61 14.10 10.04
C SER A 271 5.43 15.58 10.28
N GLY A 272 4.38 15.97 11.00
CA GLY A 272 3.98 17.39 11.15
C GLY A 272 5.10 18.32 11.60
N TRP A 273 5.81 17.95 12.66
CA TRP A 273 6.91 18.76 13.19
C TRP A 273 8.16 18.79 12.28
N ARG A 274 8.49 17.67 11.64
CA ARG A 274 9.64 17.58 10.72
C ARG A 274 9.33 18.31 9.42
N SER A 275 8.17 18.05 8.84
CA SER A 275 7.79 18.60 7.55
C SER A 275 7.59 20.12 7.58
N MET A 276 7.40 20.72 8.76
CA MET A 276 7.33 22.17 8.94
C MET A 276 8.64 22.85 8.50
N PHE A 277 9.79 22.23 8.74
CA PHE A 277 11.12 22.74 8.43
C PHE A 277 11.84 21.99 7.31
N SER A 278 11.57 20.70 7.14
CA SER A 278 12.38 19.82 6.30
C SER A 278 11.53 18.72 5.64
N SER A 279 10.50 19.12 4.89
CA SER A 279 9.62 18.16 4.18
C SER A 279 10.38 17.34 3.13
N ALA A 280 11.47 17.86 2.57
CA ALA A 280 12.30 17.13 1.61
C ALA A 280 12.88 15.84 2.21
N ASN A 281 13.14 15.83 3.52
CA ASN A 281 13.69 14.69 4.26
C ASN A 281 12.60 13.75 4.81
N ASN A 282 11.38 13.84 4.32
CA ASN A 282 10.35 12.86 4.65
C ASN A 282 10.80 11.48 4.13
N ARG A 283 10.73 10.48 5.04
CA ARG A 283 11.15 9.11 4.74
C ARG A 283 10.35 8.53 3.58
N GLU A 284 11.04 7.95 2.63
CA GLU A 284 10.42 7.18 1.56
C GLU A 284 10.20 5.74 1.99
N SER A 285 8.97 5.29 1.79
CA SER A 285 8.52 3.93 2.04
C SER A 285 8.14 3.30 0.71
N SER A 286 8.74 2.18 0.36
CA SER A 286 8.35 1.44 -0.83
C SER A 286 7.98 0.00 -0.49
N GLN A 287 6.96 -0.50 -1.16
CA GLN A 287 6.49 -1.87 -1.08
C GLN A 287 6.38 -2.45 -2.48
N THR A 288 6.92 -3.64 -2.68
CA THR A 288 6.76 -4.40 -3.93
C THR A 288 6.31 -5.81 -3.61
N THR A 289 5.27 -6.27 -4.29
CA THR A 289 4.69 -7.60 -4.11
C THR A 289 4.55 -8.28 -5.46
N TYR A 290 5.07 -9.49 -5.58
CA TYR A 290 4.83 -10.39 -6.71
C TYR A 290 4.02 -11.58 -6.21
N ARG A 291 2.99 -11.94 -6.96
CA ARG A 291 2.20 -13.15 -6.69
C ARG A 291 2.00 -13.91 -7.98
N LEU A 292 2.23 -15.23 -7.92
CA LEU A 292 1.92 -16.16 -8.99
C LEU A 292 1.12 -17.31 -8.39
N PHE A 293 0.13 -17.82 -9.11
CA PHE A 293 -0.63 -18.99 -8.67
C PHE A 293 -1.03 -19.88 -9.83
N GLY A 294 -1.22 -21.14 -9.50
CA GLY A 294 -1.81 -22.15 -10.39
C GLY A 294 -2.83 -22.98 -9.63
N LYS A 295 -3.96 -23.28 -10.30
CA LYS A 295 -5.03 -24.10 -9.75
C LYS A 295 -5.54 -25.07 -10.80
N LEU A 296 -5.45 -26.35 -10.53
CA LEU A 296 -6.00 -27.43 -11.35
C LEU A 296 -7.19 -28.05 -10.62
N THR A 297 -8.34 -28.07 -11.26
CA THR A 297 -9.53 -28.76 -10.77
C THR A 297 -9.93 -29.81 -11.77
N GLN A 298 -10.05 -31.07 -11.31
CA GLN A 298 -10.55 -32.20 -12.08
C GLN A 298 -11.82 -32.73 -11.43
N LYS A 299 -12.90 -32.77 -12.21
CA LYS A 299 -14.16 -33.40 -11.81
C LYS A 299 -14.24 -34.81 -12.38
N PHE A 300 -14.86 -35.70 -11.65
CA PHE A 300 -15.18 -37.05 -12.06
C PHE A 300 -16.70 -37.28 -12.04
N GLY A 301 -17.25 -37.85 -13.08
CA GLY A 301 -18.68 -38.03 -13.26
C GLY A 301 -19.20 -37.12 -14.40
N SER A 302 -20.06 -37.69 -15.26
CA SER A 302 -20.72 -36.94 -16.32
C SER A 302 -22.08 -36.45 -15.84
N GLU A 303 -22.40 -35.17 -16.09
CA GLU A 303 -23.73 -34.61 -15.86
C GLU A 303 -24.78 -35.19 -16.82
N GLU A 304 -24.37 -35.95 -17.85
CA GLU A 304 -25.24 -36.46 -18.92
C GLU A 304 -25.77 -37.88 -18.73
N SER A 305 -25.39 -38.60 -17.66
CA SER A 305 -25.95 -39.94 -17.42
C SER A 305 -27.23 -39.86 -16.60
N ASN A 306 -28.35 -39.57 -17.25
CA ASN A 306 -29.72 -39.82 -16.75
C ASN A 306 -30.02 -41.36 -16.68
N GLU A 307 -29.03 -42.21 -16.69
CA GLU A 307 -29.25 -43.64 -16.52
C GLU A 307 -29.16 -44.00 -15.03
N GLU A 308 -30.28 -44.34 -14.47
CA GLU A 308 -30.45 -44.88 -13.12
C GLU A 308 -29.65 -46.18 -12.84
N ASN A 309 -28.83 -46.67 -13.81
CA ASN A 309 -28.12 -47.94 -13.77
C ASN A 309 -26.59 -47.83 -13.74
N SER A 310 -25.99 -46.68 -13.43
CA SER A 310 -24.53 -46.69 -13.27
C SER A 310 -24.14 -47.18 -11.87
N SER A 311 -23.53 -48.36 -11.82
CA SER A 311 -22.95 -48.99 -10.60
C SER A 311 -21.74 -48.24 -10.01
N ALA A 312 -21.50 -47.01 -10.39
CA ALA A 312 -20.42 -46.20 -9.87
C ALA A 312 -20.71 -45.74 -8.44
N ALA A 313 -19.97 -46.28 -7.49
CA ALA A 313 -20.09 -45.98 -6.07
C ALA A 313 -19.84 -44.49 -5.69
N ILE A 314 -19.22 -43.71 -6.58
CA ILE A 314 -18.86 -42.29 -6.34
C ILE A 314 -19.43 -41.45 -7.48
N LYS A 315 -20.46 -40.65 -7.15
CA LYS A 315 -21.02 -39.66 -8.05
C LYS A 315 -20.52 -38.28 -7.62
N ASN A 316 -20.13 -37.40 -8.58
CA ASN A 316 -19.70 -36.03 -8.35
C ASN A 316 -18.42 -35.83 -7.50
N ALA A 317 -17.45 -36.70 -7.62
CA ALA A 317 -16.14 -36.45 -7.00
C ALA A 317 -15.34 -35.42 -7.79
N PHE A 318 -14.57 -34.64 -7.07
CA PHE A 318 -13.58 -33.74 -7.66
C PHE A 318 -12.35 -33.60 -6.77
N PHE A 319 -11.22 -33.27 -7.37
CA PHE A 319 -10.06 -32.80 -6.63
C PHE A 319 -9.57 -31.48 -7.18
N THR A 320 -8.94 -30.71 -6.30
CA THR A 320 -8.27 -29.45 -6.66
C THR A 320 -6.86 -29.47 -6.12
N ILE A 321 -5.89 -29.19 -7.00
CA ILE A 321 -4.49 -28.94 -6.65
C ILE A 321 -4.25 -27.46 -6.88
N GLN A 322 -3.73 -26.79 -5.87
CA GLN A 322 -3.43 -25.36 -5.91
C GLN A 322 -2.06 -25.10 -5.32
N GLY A 323 -1.29 -24.23 -5.98
CA GLY A 323 -0.02 -23.72 -5.49
C GLY A 323 0.12 -22.25 -5.77
N ASP A 324 0.81 -21.56 -4.88
CA ASP A 324 1.11 -20.12 -5.03
C ASP A 324 2.51 -19.78 -4.56
N TYR A 325 3.03 -18.72 -5.13
CA TYR A 325 4.26 -18.07 -4.72
C TYR A 325 4.02 -16.58 -4.53
N THR A 326 4.35 -16.07 -3.34
CA THR A 326 4.23 -14.65 -3.02
C THR A 326 5.55 -14.15 -2.46
N HIS A 327 6.07 -13.06 -3.04
CA HIS A 327 7.24 -12.34 -2.55
C HIS A 327 6.87 -10.91 -2.23
N ASN A 328 7.19 -10.46 -1.00
CA ASN A 328 7.00 -9.09 -0.53
C ASN A 328 8.35 -8.49 -0.15
N ARG A 329 8.57 -7.26 -0.61
CA ARG A 329 9.72 -6.45 -0.21
C ARG A 329 9.24 -5.11 0.29
N TYR A 330 9.69 -4.74 1.48
CA TYR A 330 9.49 -3.41 2.08
C TYR A 330 10.83 -2.72 2.20
N THR A 331 10.86 -1.44 1.87
CA THR A 331 12.05 -0.61 1.96
C THR A 331 11.66 0.72 2.59
N PHE A 332 12.47 1.17 3.56
CA PHE A 332 12.32 2.45 4.22
C PHE A 332 13.67 3.16 4.15
N VAL A 333 13.73 4.22 3.38
CA VAL A 333 14.98 4.93 3.11
C VAL A 333 14.75 6.44 3.04
N ASP A 334 15.81 7.20 3.14
CA ASP A 334 15.86 8.57 2.69
C ASP A 334 16.02 8.60 1.16
N ALA A 335 15.33 9.51 0.47
CA ALA A 335 15.33 9.55 -1.00
C ALA A 335 16.74 9.81 -1.58
N ASP A 336 17.54 10.62 -0.88
CA ASP A 336 18.88 11.04 -1.33
C ASP A 336 19.97 10.04 -0.92
N HIS A 337 19.78 9.38 0.24
CA HIS A 337 20.80 8.50 0.84
C HIS A 337 20.58 7.03 0.48
N GLN A 338 19.33 6.61 0.25
CA GLN A 338 18.94 5.25 -0.12
C GLN A 338 19.61 4.17 0.75
N TYR A 339 20.46 3.33 0.18
CA TYR A 339 21.17 2.26 0.88
C TYR A 339 22.60 2.62 1.31
N ASP A 340 23.02 3.86 1.10
CA ASP A 340 24.34 4.31 1.52
C ASP A 340 24.33 4.62 3.02
N LEU A 341 24.72 3.63 3.83
CA LEU A 341 24.74 3.72 5.28
C LEU A 341 25.56 4.92 5.79
N PHE A 342 26.67 5.25 5.11
CA PHE A 342 27.58 6.31 5.54
C PHE A 342 27.02 7.72 5.29
N LYS A 343 25.99 7.87 4.47
CA LYS A 343 25.31 9.15 4.27
C LYS A 343 24.29 9.47 5.37
N TYR A 344 23.87 8.48 6.18
CA TYR A 344 22.93 8.69 7.29
C TYR A 344 23.58 9.24 8.56
N GLY A 345 24.83 9.59 8.50
CA GLY A 345 25.62 10.06 9.60
C GLY A 345 26.84 9.18 9.86
N TYR A 346 27.47 9.42 10.96
CA TYR A 346 28.66 8.66 11.32
C TYR A 346 28.30 7.28 11.86
N VAL A 347 29.07 6.28 11.46
CA VAL A 347 28.94 4.92 11.97
C VAL A 347 30.02 4.71 13.03
N GLY A 348 29.62 4.48 14.27
CA GLY A 348 30.53 4.26 15.40
C GLY A 348 29.98 4.79 16.73
N GLU A 349 30.84 4.76 17.73
CA GLU A 349 30.56 5.36 19.03
C GLU A 349 31.08 6.80 19.07
N PHE A 350 30.21 7.74 19.43
CA PHE A 350 30.53 9.17 19.55
C PHE A 350 30.40 9.60 21.00
N ASN A 351 31.48 10.11 21.53
CA ASN A 351 31.51 10.70 22.88
C ASN A 351 31.81 12.18 22.76
N THR A 352 30.89 13.03 23.21
CA THR A 352 31.08 14.48 23.28
C THR A 352 31.53 14.85 24.68
N TYR A 353 32.73 15.38 24.77
CA TYR A 353 33.28 15.90 26.03
C TYR A 353 33.15 17.42 26.05
N LYS A 354 32.41 17.93 27.03
CA LYS A 354 32.29 19.38 27.27
C LYS A 354 33.08 19.74 28.50
N GLN A 355 34.01 20.68 28.35
CA GLN A 355 34.79 21.21 29.47
C GLN A 355 34.61 22.72 29.53
N ASN A 356 34.16 23.24 30.66
CA ASN A 356 34.12 24.69 30.89
C ASN A 356 35.52 25.20 31.08
N ILE A 357 35.92 26.19 30.28
CA ILE A 357 37.19 26.87 30.42
C ILE A 357 36.92 28.21 31.11
N TYR A 358 37.59 28.40 32.25
CA TYR A 358 37.50 29.66 32.98
C TYR A 358 38.81 30.40 32.83
N SER A 359 38.78 31.65 32.33
CA SER A 359 39.92 32.55 32.37
C SER A 359 39.67 33.67 33.37
N LYS A 360 40.67 33.97 34.19
CA LYS A 360 40.66 35.12 35.10
C LYS A 360 41.24 36.29 34.36
N ASN A 361 40.40 37.24 33.96
CA ASN A 361 40.85 38.51 33.41
C ASN A 361 40.60 39.57 34.53
N ASN A 362 41.62 40.32 34.89
CA ASN A 362 41.69 41.40 35.87
C ASN A 362 40.32 41.98 36.33
N ASN A 363 39.61 41.31 37.21
CA ASN A 363 38.38 41.71 37.94
C ASN A 363 37.02 41.25 37.38
N ASN A 364 36.90 40.54 36.26
CA ASN A 364 35.62 39.91 35.82
C ASN A 364 35.83 38.48 35.39
N PHE A 365 34.95 37.58 35.83
CA PHE A 365 34.89 36.24 35.31
C PHE A 365 34.13 36.26 33.99
N ASP A 366 34.82 36.23 32.86
CA ASP A 366 34.20 36.02 31.57
C ASP A 366 34.09 34.52 31.31
N TRP A 367 32.88 34.09 31.05
CA TRP A 367 32.60 32.71 30.62
C TRP A 367 33.01 32.55 29.16
N PHE A 368 34.02 31.73 28.92
CA PHE A 368 34.41 31.40 27.54
C PHE A 368 33.84 30.04 27.13
N CYS A 369 33.65 29.90 25.84
CA CYS A 369 33.03 28.76 25.16
C CYS A 369 33.43 27.41 25.73
N ASN A 370 32.46 26.53 25.79
CA ASN A 370 32.75 25.10 26.06
C ASN A 370 33.62 24.56 24.92
N LEU A 371 34.77 24.01 25.27
CA LEU A 371 35.58 23.24 24.32
C LEU A 371 34.82 21.94 24.03
N ILE A 372 34.29 21.81 22.82
CA ILE A 372 33.72 20.56 22.37
C ILE A 372 34.84 19.80 21.69
N LYS A 373 35.30 18.72 22.29
CA LYS A 373 36.18 17.76 21.62
C LYS A 373 35.29 16.66 21.04
N GLU A 374 35.08 16.70 19.76
CA GLU A 374 34.50 15.58 19.03
C GLU A 374 35.61 14.64 18.57
N PHE A 375 35.57 13.40 19.02
CA PHE A 375 36.45 12.35 18.54
C PHE A 375 35.72 11.53 17.51
N ASN A 376 36.08 11.70 16.25
CA ASN A 376 35.57 10.87 15.18
C ASN A 376 36.47 9.65 15.02
N LYS A 377 35.98 8.46 15.31
CA LYS A 377 36.68 7.21 15.12
C LYS A 377 36.40 6.65 13.74
N THR A 378 37.08 7.16 12.71
CA THR A 378 37.30 6.38 11.50
C THR A 378 38.34 5.29 11.79
N PRO A 379 38.24 4.10 11.15
CA PRO A 379 39.15 3.01 11.48
C PRO A 379 40.61 3.48 11.38
N ASN A 380 41.30 3.53 12.54
CA ASN A 380 42.70 3.84 12.75
C ASN A 380 43.15 5.31 12.71
N GLN A 381 42.28 6.30 12.72
CA GLN A 381 42.70 7.69 12.88
C GLN A 381 41.78 8.48 13.84
N TRP A 382 42.44 9.21 14.76
CA TRP A 382 41.79 10.20 15.61
C TRP A 382 41.95 11.57 14.99
N VAL A 383 40.88 12.27 14.70
CA VAL A 383 40.91 13.68 14.29
C VAL A 383 40.57 14.53 15.51
N GLU A 384 41.55 15.27 15.98
CA GLU A 384 41.36 16.25 17.04
C GLU A 384 41.01 17.60 16.40
N ILE A 385 39.80 18.08 16.64
CA ILE A 385 39.40 19.44 16.24
C ILE A 385 39.75 20.36 17.41
N THR A 386 40.81 21.09 17.29
CA THR A 386 41.23 22.09 18.29
C THR A 386 40.66 23.43 17.88
N THR A 387 39.74 23.97 18.65
CA THR A 387 39.20 25.33 18.48
C THR A 387 40.13 26.32 19.18
N THR A 388 40.67 27.30 18.45
CA THR A 388 41.44 28.38 19.02
C THR A 388 40.48 29.44 19.58
N ILE A 389 40.61 29.74 20.87
CA ILE A 389 39.80 30.74 21.56
C ILE A 389 40.37 32.12 21.28
N TYR A 390 39.60 33.02 20.68
CA TYR A 390 39.97 34.42 20.52
C TYR A 390 39.57 35.26 21.74
N GLU A 391 40.50 36.02 22.27
CA GLU A 391 40.23 37.07 23.28
C GLU A 391 39.43 38.18 22.64
N LYS A 392 38.35 38.59 23.36
CA LYS A 392 37.46 39.69 23.08
C LYS A 392 36.46 39.54 21.94
N GLY A 393 35.25 39.17 22.26
CA GLY A 393 34.01 39.64 21.59
C GLY A 393 33.74 39.12 20.21
N LEU A 394 34.37 38.02 19.78
CA LEU A 394 34.04 37.33 18.55
C LEU A 394 33.27 36.03 18.85
N SER A 395 32.19 35.82 18.12
CA SER A 395 31.29 34.72 18.28
C SER A 395 32.01 33.36 18.09
N CYS A 396 31.71 32.39 18.92
CA CYS A 396 32.13 30.99 18.74
C CYS A 396 31.56 30.34 17.49
N LEU A 397 30.91 31.08 16.61
CA LEU A 397 30.21 30.61 15.41
C LEU A 397 31.13 30.31 14.22
N ASP A 398 32.38 30.79 14.21
CA ASP A 398 33.27 30.61 13.07
C ASP A 398 34.06 29.26 13.09
N LEU A 399 33.67 28.33 13.95
CA LEU A 399 34.48 27.14 14.24
C LEU A 399 33.73 25.80 14.09
N ILE A 400 32.56 25.80 13.51
CA ILE A 400 31.86 24.55 13.18
C ILE A 400 31.75 24.41 11.65
N TYR A 401 32.76 23.87 11.03
CA TYR A 401 32.68 23.22 9.72
C TYR A 401 33.33 21.85 9.80
#